data_e1385de78f75342f82c8644c2501be1e
#
_entry.id   e1385de78f75342f82c8644c2501be1e
#
_cell.length_a   1.000
_cell.length_b   1.000
_cell.length_c   1.000
_cell.angle_alpha   90.00
_cell.angle_beta   90.00
_cell.angle_gamma   90.00
#
_symmetry.space_group_name_H-M   'P 1'
#
loop_
_entity.id
_entity.type
_entity.pdbx_description
1 polymer ?
#
loop_
_entity_poly.entity_id
_entity_poly.type
_entity_poly.pdbx_seq_one_letter_code
_entity_poly.pdbx_strand_id
1 'polypeptide(L)'
;MAEIFKAYDIRGIVPEELDEEKAYRIGRAFIRYLNVDRLVSGYDARLSSPALSCAFLAGTTAEGAQTTDIGLVGTSVLYFSLGAFQFPAGAMITASHNPPQYNGIKLLREKVMPLSGESGLPEVEALYRQIPSAPSGPLRVTSRDVYAEYARHVLSFIDPAAVHPMKVVMDASNGAAGLEADATFAHLPMLTIFRLNFTPDGHFPNHGPNPELPENRSQIAAEVLRQGADLG
;
A
#
# COMPACT_ATOMS: atom_id res chain seq x y z
N MET A 1 5.08 -24.56 -10.11
CA MET A 1 4.72 -23.11 -10.12
C MET A 1 5.16 -22.56 -8.78
N ALA A 2 5.81 -21.41 -8.76
CA ALA A 2 6.12 -20.76 -7.49
C ALA A 2 4.82 -20.45 -6.76
N GLU A 3 4.79 -20.74 -5.49
CA GLU A 3 3.60 -20.56 -4.66
C GLU A 3 3.55 -19.08 -4.25
N ILE A 4 2.61 -18.31 -4.83
CA ILE A 4 2.47 -16.87 -4.54
C ILE A 4 1.73 -16.60 -3.22
N PHE A 5 0.94 -17.56 -2.72
CA PHE A 5 0.28 -17.46 -1.43
C PHE A 5 1.28 -17.80 -0.32
N LYS A 6 1.67 -16.80 0.48
CA LYS A 6 2.66 -16.92 1.56
C LYS A 6 1.95 -16.94 2.93
N ALA A 7 2.74 -16.97 4.02
CA ALA A 7 2.18 -17.03 5.37
C ALA A 7 1.33 -15.79 5.74
N TYR A 8 1.65 -14.60 5.19
CA TYR A 8 1.01 -13.34 5.62
C TYR A 8 0.42 -12.50 4.49
N ASP A 9 0.70 -12.85 3.23
CA ASP A 9 0.22 -12.12 2.07
C ASP A 9 0.41 -12.95 0.79
N ILE A 10 0.02 -12.36 -0.33
CA ILE A 10 0.31 -12.88 -1.67
C ILE A 10 1.51 -12.12 -2.19
N ARG A 11 2.54 -12.83 -2.71
CA ARG A 11 3.77 -12.21 -3.19
C ARG A 11 4.46 -13.03 -4.26
N GLY A 12 5.00 -12.33 -5.27
CA GLY A 12 5.76 -12.97 -6.34
C GLY A 12 6.55 -11.97 -7.18
N ILE A 13 7.43 -12.49 -8.00
CA ILE A 13 8.15 -11.72 -9.02
C ILE A 13 7.17 -11.43 -10.18
N VAL A 14 7.16 -10.18 -10.66
CA VAL A 14 6.30 -9.75 -11.75
C VAL A 14 7.12 -9.62 -13.03
N PRO A 15 6.67 -10.20 -14.17
CA PRO A 15 5.38 -10.89 -14.36
C PRO A 15 5.44 -12.42 -14.15
N GLU A 16 6.59 -13.01 -13.84
CA GLU A 16 6.85 -14.45 -13.92
C GLU A 16 5.99 -15.26 -12.92
N GLU A 17 5.86 -14.76 -11.69
CA GLU A 17 5.12 -15.44 -10.62
C GLU A 17 3.76 -14.80 -10.36
N LEU A 18 3.66 -13.47 -10.44
CA LEU A 18 2.43 -12.68 -10.24
C LEU A 18 2.22 -11.76 -11.45
N ASP A 19 1.05 -11.85 -12.08
CA ASP A 19 0.65 -11.09 -13.26
C ASP A 19 -0.79 -10.58 -13.11
N GLU A 20 -1.26 -9.83 -14.10
CA GLU A 20 -2.60 -9.24 -14.11
C GLU A 20 -3.70 -10.31 -14.14
N GLU A 21 -3.47 -11.43 -14.81
CA GLU A 21 -4.45 -12.53 -14.85
C GLU A 21 -4.65 -13.12 -13.45
N LYS A 22 -3.56 -13.36 -12.75
CA LYS A 22 -3.61 -13.86 -11.37
C LYS A 22 -4.21 -12.83 -10.42
N ALA A 23 -3.85 -11.55 -10.56
CA ALA A 23 -4.44 -10.47 -9.76
C ALA A 23 -5.97 -10.38 -9.95
N TYR A 24 -6.46 -10.50 -11.19
CA TYR A 24 -7.89 -10.56 -11.49
C TYR A 24 -8.58 -11.74 -10.78
N ARG A 25 -8.01 -12.94 -10.87
CA ARG A 25 -8.57 -14.14 -10.20
C ARG A 25 -8.53 -14.01 -8.68
N ILE A 26 -7.48 -13.43 -8.13
CA ILE A 26 -7.37 -13.17 -6.69
C ILE A 26 -8.48 -12.22 -6.25
N GLY A 27 -8.73 -11.14 -6.98
CA GLY A 27 -9.83 -10.21 -6.71
C GLY A 27 -11.20 -10.90 -6.65
N ARG A 28 -11.46 -11.78 -7.62
CA ARG A 28 -12.68 -12.60 -7.64
C ARG A 28 -12.77 -13.54 -6.42
N ALA A 29 -11.70 -14.29 -6.16
CA ALA A 29 -11.64 -15.22 -5.03
C ALA A 29 -11.85 -14.52 -3.69
N PHE A 30 -11.26 -13.35 -3.52
CA PHE A 30 -11.38 -12.55 -2.31
C PHE A 30 -12.81 -12.11 -2.01
N ILE A 31 -13.52 -11.57 -3.03
CA ILE A 31 -14.92 -11.17 -2.87
C ILE A 31 -15.82 -12.37 -2.60
N ARG A 32 -15.60 -13.49 -3.31
CA ARG A 32 -16.35 -14.73 -3.04
C ARG A 32 -16.15 -15.27 -1.63
N TYR A 33 -14.91 -15.21 -1.13
CA TYR A 33 -14.57 -15.68 0.21
C TYR A 33 -15.29 -14.84 1.28
N LEU A 34 -15.17 -13.51 1.20
CA LEU A 34 -15.78 -12.63 2.20
C LEU A 34 -17.28 -12.44 2.01
N ASN A 35 -17.81 -12.70 0.81
CA ASN A 35 -19.21 -12.45 0.44
C ASN A 35 -19.66 -11.02 0.77
N VAL A 36 -18.87 -10.02 0.33
CA VAL A 36 -19.09 -8.60 0.59
C VAL A 36 -19.41 -7.86 -0.71
N ASP A 37 -20.12 -6.74 -0.57
CA ASP A 37 -20.56 -5.90 -1.69
C ASP A 37 -19.73 -4.64 -1.91
N ARG A 38 -18.78 -4.34 -1.00
CA ARG A 38 -17.92 -3.14 -1.06
C ARG A 38 -16.50 -3.46 -0.64
N LEU A 39 -15.53 -2.76 -1.25
CA LEU A 39 -14.16 -2.76 -0.77
C LEU A 39 -13.45 -1.44 -1.05
N VAL A 40 -12.34 -1.20 -0.33
CA VAL A 40 -11.37 -0.15 -0.61
C VAL A 40 -10.05 -0.77 -1.04
N SER A 41 -9.39 -0.20 -2.05
CA SER A 41 -8.07 -0.64 -2.49
C SER A 41 -7.15 0.54 -2.77
N GLY A 42 -5.86 0.31 -2.54
CA GLY A 42 -4.80 1.23 -2.91
C GLY A 42 -3.56 0.47 -3.37
N TYR A 43 -2.58 1.17 -3.89
CA TYR A 43 -1.35 0.57 -4.39
C TYR A 43 -0.12 1.43 -4.08
N ASP A 44 1.05 0.79 -4.04
CA ASP A 44 2.33 1.45 -3.80
C ASP A 44 2.98 2.00 -5.08
N ALA A 45 4.17 2.59 -4.94
CA ALA A 45 4.88 3.25 -6.04
C ALA A 45 5.54 2.31 -7.05
N ARG A 46 5.46 0.98 -6.91
CA ARG A 46 6.10 0.01 -7.82
C ARG A 46 5.53 0.12 -9.23
N LEU A 47 6.38 -0.06 -10.23
CA LEU A 47 5.98 0.06 -11.64
C LEU A 47 4.84 -0.86 -12.03
N SER A 48 4.79 -2.06 -11.45
CA SER A 48 3.74 -3.05 -11.72
C SER A 48 2.44 -2.81 -10.93
N SER A 49 2.47 -1.96 -9.90
CA SER A 49 1.33 -1.79 -8.99
C SER A 49 0.06 -1.26 -9.67
N PRO A 50 0.13 -0.26 -10.57
CA PRO A 50 -1.09 0.23 -11.24
C PRO A 50 -1.78 -0.84 -12.11
N ALA A 51 -1.01 -1.65 -12.86
CA ALA A 51 -1.58 -2.71 -13.72
C ALA A 51 -2.19 -3.83 -12.89
N LEU A 52 -1.49 -4.30 -11.85
CA LEU A 52 -1.99 -5.32 -10.93
C LEU A 52 -3.23 -4.82 -10.15
N SER A 53 -3.24 -3.55 -9.73
CA SER A 53 -4.39 -2.93 -9.07
C SER A 53 -5.59 -2.92 -10.00
N CYS A 54 -5.44 -2.43 -11.23
CA CYS A 54 -6.52 -2.40 -12.21
C CYS A 54 -7.11 -3.80 -12.45
N ALA A 55 -6.28 -4.82 -12.61
CA ALA A 55 -6.71 -6.19 -12.82
C ALA A 55 -7.42 -6.77 -11.58
N PHE A 56 -6.89 -6.54 -10.38
CA PHE A 56 -7.51 -6.96 -9.13
C PHE A 56 -8.90 -6.34 -8.96
N LEU A 57 -9.02 -5.02 -9.20
CA LEU A 57 -10.27 -4.28 -9.10
C LEU A 57 -11.30 -4.74 -10.15
N ALA A 58 -10.87 -5.06 -11.36
CA ALA A 58 -11.73 -5.67 -12.37
C ALA A 58 -12.28 -7.04 -11.88
N GLY A 59 -11.45 -7.82 -11.20
CA GLY A 59 -11.86 -9.08 -10.59
C GLY A 59 -12.92 -8.90 -9.50
N THR A 60 -12.72 -7.94 -8.60
CA THR A 60 -13.71 -7.63 -7.55
C THR A 60 -15.04 -7.14 -8.14
N THR A 61 -14.99 -6.30 -9.18
CA THR A 61 -16.15 -5.80 -9.90
C THR A 61 -16.90 -6.94 -10.62
N ALA A 62 -16.20 -7.93 -11.15
CA ALA A 62 -16.80 -9.09 -11.81
C ALA A 62 -17.65 -9.96 -10.86
N GLU A 63 -17.36 -9.92 -9.57
CA GLU A 63 -18.18 -10.56 -8.52
C GLU A 63 -19.26 -9.60 -7.93
N GLY A 64 -19.44 -8.42 -8.51
CA GLY A 64 -20.51 -7.48 -8.16
C GLY A 64 -20.15 -6.47 -7.07
N ALA A 65 -18.91 -6.45 -6.57
CA ALA A 65 -18.52 -5.52 -5.52
C ALA A 65 -18.36 -4.09 -6.05
N GLN A 66 -18.81 -3.11 -5.26
CA GLN A 66 -18.53 -1.69 -5.46
C GLN A 66 -17.14 -1.38 -4.90
N THR A 67 -16.25 -0.97 -5.77
CA THR A 67 -14.85 -0.76 -5.40
C THR A 67 -14.51 0.73 -5.30
N THR A 68 -13.86 1.12 -4.20
CA THR A 68 -13.26 2.43 -4.02
C THR A 68 -11.75 2.31 -4.18
N ASP A 69 -11.21 2.99 -5.19
CA ASP A 69 -9.77 3.11 -5.41
C ASP A 69 -9.28 4.41 -4.75
N ILE A 70 -8.36 4.27 -3.80
CA ILE A 70 -7.71 5.42 -3.13
C ILE A 70 -6.34 5.76 -3.75
N GLY A 71 -6.00 5.11 -4.86
CA GLY A 71 -4.82 5.42 -5.66
C GLY A 71 -3.50 5.00 -5.04
N LEU A 72 -2.47 5.79 -5.34
CA LEU A 72 -1.11 5.59 -4.85
C LEU A 72 -1.02 6.05 -3.39
N VAL A 73 -0.88 5.08 -2.49
CA VAL A 73 -0.86 5.30 -1.03
C VAL A 73 0.09 4.31 -0.35
N GLY A 74 0.44 4.56 0.90
CA GLY A 74 1.05 3.54 1.75
C GLY A 74 0.01 2.68 2.47
N THR A 75 0.48 1.59 3.05
CA THR A 75 -0.37 0.63 3.75
C THR A 75 -1.13 1.27 4.94
N SER A 76 -0.52 2.24 5.62
CA SER A 76 -1.13 3.01 6.71
C SER A 76 -2.39 3.76 6.28
N VAL A 77 -2.36 4.37 5.09
CA VAL A 77 -3.51 5.10 4.52
C VAL A 77 -4.64 4.14 4.15
N LEU A 78 -4.30 2.95 3.61
CA LEU A 78 -5.30 1.92 3.36
C LEU A 78 -5.95 1.45 4.66
N TYR A 79 -5.16 1.17 5.70
CA TYR A 79 -5.67 0.72 7.00
C TYR A 79 -6.60 1.77 7.63
N PHE A 80 -6.19 3.03 7.59
CA PHE A 80 -7.05 4.15 7.98
C PHE A 80 -8.36 4.15 7.20
N SER A 81 -8.28 4.08 5.87
CA SER A 81 -9.46 4.15 4.99
C SER A 81 -10.44 3.00 5.24
N LEU A 82 -9.92 1.78 5.41
CA LEU A 82 -10.71 0.60 5.74
C LEU A 82 -11.48 0.80 7.06
N GLY A 83 -10.79 1.26 8.11
CA GLY A 83 -11.38 1.46 9.44
C GLY A 83 -12.29 2.67 9.52
N ALA A 84 -11.81 3.85 9.10
CA ALA A 84 -12.53 5.11 9.24
C ALA A 84 -13.81 5.17 8.39
N PHE A 85 -13.79 4.61 7.19
CA PHE A 85 -14.95 4.57 6.30
C PHE A 85 -15.75 3.27 6.40
N GLN A 86 -15.41 2.40 7.35
CA GLN A 86 -16.14 1.16 7.65
C GLN A 86 -16.35 0.26 6.41
N PHE A 87 -15.30 0.08 5.61
CA PHE A 87 -15.35 -0.90 4.54
C PHE A 87 -15.29 -2.33 5.10
N PRO A 88 -16.07 -3.28 4.57
CA PRO A 88 -16.01 -4.68 5.00
C PRO A 88 -14.78 -5.41 4.48
N ALA A 89 -14.10 -4.88 3.46
CA ALA A 89 -12.92 -5.46 2.84
C ALA A 89 -11.93 -4.38 2.38
N GLY A 90 -10.66 -4.72 2.40
CA GLY A 90 -9.58 -3.88 1.89
C GLY A 90 -8.49 -4.68 1.17
N ALA A 91 -7.83 -4.06 0.20
CA ALA A 91 -6.69 -4.65 -0.48
C ALA A 91 -5.58 -3.62 -0.72
N MET A 92 -4.34 -4.00 -0.44
CA MET A 92 -3.16 -3.20 -0.74
C MET A 92 -2.27 -3.93 -1.74
N ILE A 93 -2.05 -3.31 -2.89
CA ILE A 93 -1.14 -3.84 -3.90
C ILE A 93 0.27 -3.33 -3.57
N THR A 94 1.10 -4.22 -3.03
CA THR A 94 2.44 -3.88 -2.53
C THR A 94 3.27 -5.12 -2.25
N ALA A 95 4.59 -5.02 -2.39
CA ALA A 95 5.53 -5.99 -1.83
C ALA A 95 6.34 -5.41 -0.65
N SER A 96 5.84 -4.35 0.01
CA SER A 96 6.51 -3.74 1.16
C SER A 96 7.95 -3.30 0.81
N HIS A 97 8.94 -3.80 1.55
CA HIS A 97 10.36 -3.49 1.39
C HIS A 97 11.13 -4.46 0.46
N ASN A 98 10.43 -5.34 -0.27
CA ASN A 98 11.07 -6.26 -1.20
C ASN A 98 11.70 -5.52 -2.39
N PRO A 99 12.69 -6.13 -3.09
CA PRO A 99 13.28 -5.57 -4.29
C PRO A 99 12.25 -5.17 -5.37
N PRO A 100 12.63 -4.26 -6.32
CA PRO A 100 11.69 -3.67 -7.28
C PRO A 100 10.90 -4.65 -8.14
N GLN A 101 11.47 -5.81 -8.46
CA GLN A 101 10.84 -6.84 -9.31
C GLN A 101 9.71 -7.61 -8.61
N TYR A 102 9.60 -7.51 -7.29
CA TYR A 102 8.52 -8.13 -6.53
C TYR A 102 7.29 -7.23 -6.48
N ASN A 103 6.12 -7.86 -6.45
CA ASN A 103 4.88 -7.22 -6.02
C ASN A 103 4.03 -8.22 -5.22
N GLY A 104 2.89 -7.77 -4.71
CA GLY A 104 2.03 -8.60 -3.90
C GLY A 104 0.68 -7.97 -3.61
N ILE A 105 -0.15 -8.69 -2.87
CA ILE A 105 -1.48 -8.25 -2.48
C ILE A 105 -1.69 -8.60 -1.01
N LYS A 106 -1.90 -7.58 -0.18
CA LYS A 106 -2.35 -7.76 1.20
C LYS A 106 -3.86 -7.66 1.22
N LEU A 107 -4.52 -8.68 1.74
CA LEU A 107 -5.97 -8.75 1.84
C LEU A 107 -6.40 -8.56 3.29
N LEU A 108 -7.43 -7.73 3.49
CA LEU A 108 -7.96 -7.40 4.80
C LEU A 108 -9.49 -7.57 4.82
N ARG A 109 -9.99 -8.04 5.93
CA ARG A 109 -11.42 -7.99 6.25
C ARG A 109 -11.72 -6.82 7.18
N GLU A 110 -12.98 -6.66 7.55
CA GLU A 110 -13.44 -5.63 8.49
C GLU A 110 -12.55 -5.48 9.73
N LYS A 111 -12.57 -4.31 10.36
CA LYS A 111 -11.77 -3.97 11.55
C LYS A 111 -10.26 -4.05 11.31
N VAL A 112 -9.83 -3.86 10.06
CA VAL A 112 -8.42 -3.86 9.63
C VAL A 112 -7.71 -5.19 9.93
N MET A 113 -8.44 -6.30 9.90
CA MET A 113 -7.88 -7.63 10.19
C MET A 113 -7.28 -8.24 8.92
N PRO A 114 -5.96 -8.50 8.87
CA PRO A 114 -5.34 -9.11 7.70
C PRO A 114 -5.74 -10.57 7.54
N LEU A 115 -5.86 -11.01 6.30
CA LEU A 115 -5.89 -12.43 5.98
C LEU A 115 -4.45 -12.97 5.97
N SER A 116 -4.28 -14.14 6.58
CA SER A 116 -3.00 -14.84 6.68
C SER A 116 -3.17 -16.33 6.43
N GLY A 117 -2.05 -17.07 6.42
CA GLY A 117 -2.07 -18.54 6.33
C GLY A 117 -2.88 -19.23 7.44
N GLU A 118 -3.10 -18.54 8.57
CA GLU A 118 -3.91 -19.01 9.69
C GLU A 118 -5.34 -18.42 9.69
N SER A 119 -5.64 -17.47 8.79
CA SER A 119 -6.90 -16.72 8.84
C SER A 119 -7.39 -16.29 7.46
N GLY A 120 -7.96 -17.22 6.69
CA GLY A 120 -8.72 -16.92 5.47
C GLY A 120 -7.91 -16.94 4.17
N LEU A 121 -6.59 -16.82 4.20
CA LEU A 121 -5.79 -16.85 2.97
C LEU A 121 -5.79 -18.23 2.27
N PRO A 122 -5.77 -19.38 2.97
CA PRO A 122 -5.94 -20.70 2.34
C PRO A 122 -7.29 -20.87 1.65
N GLU A 123 -8.35 -20.30 2.20
CA GLU A 123 -9.70 -20.36 1.63
C GLU A 123 -9.77 -19.52 0.35
N VAL A 124 -9.14 -18.32 0.35
CA VAL A 124 -9.00 -17.50 -0.85
C VAL A 124 -8.20 -18.25 -1.92
N GLU A 125 -7.10 -18.93 -1.56
CA GLU A 125 -6.32 -19.74 -2.49
C GLU A 125 -7.15 -20.89 -3.07
N ALA A 126 -7.92 -21.61 -2.25
CA ALA A 126 -8.78 -22.68 -2.71
C ALA A 126 -9.83 -22.21 -3.74
N LEU A 127 -10.41 -21.04 -3.52
CA LEU A 127 -11.32 -20.41 -4.49
C LEU A 127 -10.59 -19.92 -5.75
N TYR A 128 -9.42 -19.30 -5.60
CA TYR A 128 -8.57 -18.87 -6.71
C TYR A 128 -8.27 -20.02 -7.67
N ARG A 129 -7.95 -21.21 -7.15
CA ARG A 129 -7.65 -22.41 -7.96
C ARG A 129 -8.86 -22.88 -8.78
N GLN A 130 -10.09 -22.57 -8.36
CA GLN A 130 -11.33 -22.94 -9.05
C GLN A 130 -11.77 -21.91 -10.09
N ILE A 131 -11.27 -20.67 -10.03
CA ILE A 131 -11.63 -19.62 -10.98
C ILE A 131 -10.82 -19.82 -12.28
N PRO A 132 -11.49 -20.04 -13.42
CA PRO A 132 -10.79 -20.23 -14.69
C PRO A 132 -10.04 -18.94 -15.09
N SER A 133 -8.95 -19.12 -15.84
CA SER A 133 -8.30 -18.03 -16.56
C SER A 133 -9.32 -17.34 -17.47
N ALA A 134 -9.44 -16.04 -17.34
CA ALA A 134 -10.33 -15.24 -18.15
C ALA A 134 -9.72 -13.85 -18.38
N PRO A 135 -10.00 -13.21 -19.51
CA PRO A 135 -9.63 -11.81 -19.70
C PRO A 135 -10.34 -10.96 -18.61
N SER A 136 -9.69 -9.89 -18.20
CA SER A 136 -10.25 -8.94 -17.24
C SER A 136 -11.61 -8.41 -17.71
N GLY A 137 -12.55 -8.32 -16.76
CA GLY A 137 -13.89 -7.76 -17.01
C GLY A 137 -13.89 -6.22 -17.00
N PRO A 138 -15.07 -5.61 -17.18
CA PRO A 138 -15.21 -4.16 -17.10
C PRO A 138 -14.88 -3.67 -15.69
N LEU A 139 -14.13 -2.58 -15.61
CA LEU A 139 -13.77 -1.92 -14.37
C LEU A 139 -14.89 -0.95 -13.94
N ARG A 140 -15.43 -1.11 -12.74
CA ARG A 140 -16.39 -0.19 -12.11
C ARG A 140 -15.83 0.25 -10.76
N VAL A 141 -15.19 1.41 -10.75
CA VAL A 141 -14.45 1.92 -9.60
C VAL A 141 -14.80 3.37 -9.36
N THR A 142 -14.94 3.75 -8.10
CA THR A 142 -15.01 5.14 -7.66
C THR A 142 -13.66 5.54 -7.09
N SER A 143 -13.04 6.58 -7.63
CA SER A 143 -11.80 7.12 -7.06
C SER A 143 -12.11 8.04 -5.88
N ARG A 144 -11.25 8.00 -4.85
CA ARG A 144 -11.34 8.87 -3.69
C ARG A 144 -9.95 9.29 -3.22
N ASP A 145 -9.72 10.60 -3.12
CA ASP A 145 -8.58 11.14 -2.39
C ASP A 145 -8.88 11.10 -0.88
N VAL A 146 -7.95 10.58 -0.10
CA VAL A 146 -8.11 10.36 1.34
C VAL A 146 -7.02 11.01 2.19
N TYR A 147 -6.06 11.69 1.55
CA TYR A 147 -4.91 12.23 2.26
C TYR A 147 -5.29 13.29 3.30
N ALA A 148 -6.26 14.15 3.01
CA ALA A 148 -6.70 15.18 3.95
C ALA A 148 -7.36 14.58 5.20
N GLU A 149 -8.18 13.53 5.03
CA GLU A 149 -8.80 12.83 6.15
C GLU A 149 -7.77 12.03 6.95
N TYR A 150 -6.82 11.39 6.25
CA TYR A 150 -5.71 10.66 6.89
C TYR A 150 -4.85 11.60 7.73
N ALA A 151 -4.41 12.73 7.18
CA ALA A 151 -3.62 13.72 7.90
C ALA A 151 -4.33 14.21 9.17
N ARG A 152 -5.61 14.54 9.06
CA ARG A 152 -6.44 14.95 10.21
C ARG A 152 -6.52 13.84 11.26
N HIS A 153 -6.66 12.61 10.83
CA HIS A 153 -6.69 11.45 11.75
C HIS A 153 -5.35 11.29 12.48
N VAL A 154 -4.23 11.30 11.77
CA VAL A 154 -2.88 11.19 12.38
C VAL A 154 -2.65 12.32 13.39
N LEU A 155 -2.97 13.56 13.01
CA LEU A 155 -2.79 14.72 13.88
C LEU A 155 -3.72 14.71 15.11
N SER A 156 -4.82 13.96 15.09
CA SER A 156 -5.71 13.83 16.24
C SER A 156 -5.09 13.06 17.42
N PHE A 157 -3.98 12.34 17.20
CA PHE A 157 -3.27 11.62 18.26
C PHE A 157 -2.25 12.47 19.03
N ILE A 158 -1.99 13.69 18.56
CA ILE A 158 -1.02 14.60 19.18
C ILE A 158 -1.66 15.95 19.50
N ASP A 159 -1.07 16.68 20.42
CA ASP A 159 -1.30 18.12 20.55
C ASP A 159 -0.26 18.87 19.70
N PRO A 160 -0.64 19.51 18.57
CA PRO A 160 0.30 20.25 17.75
C PRO A 160 1.02 21.37 18.50
N ALA A 161 0.39 21.94 19.55
CA ALA A 161 1.01 22.98 20.35
C ALA A 161 2.16 22.46 21.25
N ALA A 162 2.20 21.15 21.49
CA ALA A 162 3.30 20.52 22.24
C ALA A 162 4.50 20.17 21.36
N VAL A 163 4.38 20.31 20.04
CA VAL A 163 5.49 20.05 19.10
C VAL A 163 6.43 21.26 19.10
N HIS A 164 7.66 21.03 19.53
CA HIS A 164 8.70 22.08 19.52
C HIS A 164 9.32 22.25 18.12
N PRO A 165 9.87 23.46 17.81
CA PRO A 165 10.64 23.66 16.59
C PRO A 165 11.79 22.66 16.49
N MET A 166 11.84 21.91 15.37
CA MET A 166 12.88 20.93 15.08
C MET A 166 13.23 20.91 13.60
N LYS A 167 14.48 20.53 13.30
CA LYS A 167 14.95 20.18 11.96
C LYS A 167 14.93 18.68 11.81
N VAL A 168 14.19 18.18 10.84
CA VAL A 168 14.02 16.75 10.60
C VAL A 168 14.39 16.41 9.16
N VAL A 169 15.25 15.43 8.98
CA VAL A 169 15.49 14.83 7.66
C VAL A 169 14.55 13.63 7.52
N MET A 170 13.82 13.57 6.43
CA MET A 170 12.92 12.45 6.12
C MET A 170 13.27 11.86 4.78
N ASP A 171 13.44 10.53 4.74
CA ASP A 171 13.68 9.78 3.51
C ASP A 171 12.48 8.88 3.22
N ALA A 172 11.83 9.12 2.07
CA ALA A 172 10.68 8.36 1.62
C ALA A 172 11.04 7.18 0.70
N SER A 173 12.34 6.95 0.43
CA SER A 173 12.85 5.85 -0.42
C SER A 173 12.14 5.75 -1.79
N ASN A 174 11.74 6.89 -2.35
CA ASN A 174 10.91 6.95 -3.57
C ASN A 174 9.59 6.17 -3.50
N GLY A 175 9.11 5.85 -2.30
CA GLY A 175 7.83 5.19 -2.03
C GLY A 175 6.66 6.19 -1.86
N ALA A 176 5.51 5.67 -1.40
CA ALA A 176 4.31 6.49 -1.13
C ALA A 176 4.45 7.36 0.13
N ALA A 177 5.40 7.06 1.03
CA ALA A 177 5.56 7.73 2.31
C ALA A 177 5.80 9.25 2.18
N GLY A 178 6.40 9.71 1.07
CA GLY A 178 6.58 11.13 0.80
C GLY A 178 5.26 11.90 0.70
N LEU A 179 4.26 11.30 0.07
CA LEU A 179 2.92 11.88 -0.07
C LEU A 179 2.19 11.96 1.29
N GLU A 180 2.32 10.91 2.10
CA GLU A 180 1.75 10.85 3.46
C GLU A 180 2.38 11.90 4.36
N ALA A 181 3.71 12.01 4.30
CA ALA A 181 4.48 12.99 5.06
C ALA A 181 4.11 14.42 4.67
N ASP A 182 4.07 14.73 3.38
CA ASP A 182 3.68 16.07 2.90
C ASP A 182 2.26 16.44 3.33
N ALA A 183 1.30 15.53 3.20
CA ALA A 183 -0.07 15.77 3.65
C ALA A 183 -0.18 16.04 5.15
N THR A 184 0.61 15.32 5.97
CA THR A 184 0.53 15.40 7.44
C THR A 184 1.35 16.56 7.98
N PHE A 185 2.61 16.66 7.59
CA PHE A 185 3.54 17.66 8.17
C PHE A 185 3.34 19.06 7.66
N ALA A 186 2.59 19.27 6.56
CA ALA A 186 2.13 20.62 6.16
C ALA A 186 1.34 21.35 7.26
N HIS A 187 0.77 20.61 8.21
CA HIS A 187 0.02 21.15 9.35
C HIS A 187 0.88 21.43 10.60
N LEU A 188 2.19 21.16 10.53
CA LEU A 188 3.14 21.37 11.61
C LEU A 188 4.24 22.37 11.21
N PRO A 189 3.90 23.67 11.07
CA PRO A 189 4.81 24.68 10.50
C PRO A 189 6.04 24.97 11.37
N MET A 190 6.08 24.48 12.61
CA MET A 190 7.23 24.57 13.50
C MET A 190 8.35 23.59 13.11
N LEU A 191 8.06 22.56 12.29
CA LEU A 191 9.06 21.64 11.81
C LEU A 191 9.71 22.12 10.52
N THR A 192 11.03 22.04 10.45
CA THR A 192 11.78 22.24 9.20
C THR A 192 12.11 20.87 8.63
N ILE A 193 11.42 20.46 7.55
CA ILE A 193 11.57 19.14 6.94
C ILE A 193 12.53 19.21 5.75
N PHE A 194 13.63 18.48 5.83
CA PHE A 194 14.53 18.23 4.70
C PHE A 194 14.14 16.91 4.03
N ARG A 195 13.67 17.00 2.79
CA ARG A 195 13.08 15.87 2.05
C ARG A 195 14.12 15.15 1.22
N LEU A 196 14.22 13.83 1.40
CA LEU A 196 15.00 12.93 0.56
C LEU A 196 14.07 11.93 -0.13
N ASN A 197 14.25 11.74 -1.43
CA ASN A 197 13.57 10.69 -2.20
C ASN A 197 12.03 10.70 -2.08
N PHE A 198 11.42 11.89 -1.99
CA PHE A 198 9.98 12.06 -1.74
C PHE A 198 9.12 11.82 -2.99
N THR A 199 9.69 11.97 -4.19
CA THR A 199 8.95 11.68 -5.43
C THR A 199 8.81 10.17 -5.59
N PRO A 200 7.59 9.62 -5.66
CA PRO A 200 7.39 8.20 -5.92
C PRO A 200 8.01 7.75 -7.24
N ASP A 201 8.83 6.72 -7.21
CA ASP A 201 9.47 6.14 -8.39
C ASP A 201 9.74 4.65 -8.14
N GLY A 202 9.02 3.79 -8.85
CA GLY A 202 9.11 2.33 -8.70
C GLY A 202 10.43 1.71 -9.16
N HIS A 203 11.36 2.50 -9.73
CA HIS A 203 12.74 2.06 -9.98
C HIS A 203 13.62 2.11 -8.73
N PHE A 204 13.21 2.87 -7.69
CA PHE A 204 13.99 3.13 -6.48
C PHE A 204 15.43 3.59 -6.79
N PRO A 205 15.61 4.71 -7.53
CA PRO A 205 16.90 5.04 -8.15
C PRO A 205 18.00 5.44 -7.18
N ASN A 206 17.65 5.82 -5.95
CA ASN A 206 18.62 6.31 -4.97
C ASN A 206 19.13 5.21 -4.06
N HIS A 207 18.25 4.37 -3.53
CA HIS A 207 18.54 3.17 -2.76
C HIS A 207 17.30 2.27 -2.69
N GLY A 208 17.50 1.00 -2.35
CA GLY A 208 16.40 0.03 -2.21
C GLY A 208 15.42 0.41 -1.09
N PRO A 209 14.20 -0.10 -1.14
CA PRO A 209 13.14 0.30 -0.19
C PRO A 209 13.26 -0.35 1.19
N ASN A 210 14.29 -1.17 1.45
CA ASN A 210 14.47 -1.83 2.74
C ASN A 210 15.28 -0.96 3.72
N PRO A 211 14.66 -0.33 4.75
CA PRO A 211 15.35 0.52 5.71
C PRO A 211 16.19 -0.26 6.75
N GLU A 212 16.06 -1.59 6.79
CA GLU A 212 16.84 -2.41 7.72
C GLU A 212 18.30 -2.55 7.25
N LEU A 213 18.55 -2.40 5.95
CA LEU A 213 19.89 -2.47 5.38
C LEU A 213 20.67 -1.19 5.69
N PRO A 214 21.88 -1.29 6.31
CA PRO A 214 22.67 -0.11 6.68
C PRO A 214 23.00 0.81 5.50
N GLU A 215 23.28 0.26 4.32
CA GLU A 215 23.56 1.01 3.10
C GLU A 215 22.41 1.92 2.70
N ASN A 216 21.14 1.52 2.89
CA ASN A 216 19.95 2.30 2.56
C ASN A 216 19.72 3.46 3.55
N ARG A 217 20.39 3.45 4.70
CA ARG A 217 20.32 4.54 5.70
C ARG A 217 21.49 5.50 5.63
N SER A 218 22.50 5.24 4.80
CA SER A 218 23.71 6.05 4.71
C SER A 218 23.41 7.49 4.26
N GLN A 219 22.48 7.65 3.31
CA GLN A 219 22.12 8.96 2.77
C GLN A 219 21.43 9.84 3.83
N ILE A 220 20.46 9.31 4.55
CA ILE A 220 19.76 10.07 5.60
C ILE A 220 20.71 10.43 6.74
N ALA A 221 21.61 9.53 7.15
CA ALA A 221 22.59 9.80 8.19
C ALA A 221 23.55 10.93 7.80
N ALA A 222 24.05 10.93 6.56
CA ALA A 222 24.89 12.00 6.04
C ALA A 222 24.15 13.34 5.99
N GLU A 223 22.87 13.33 5.57
CA GLU A 223 22.07 14.53 5.45
C GLU A 223 21.74 15.15 6.81
N VAL A 224 21.47 14.33 7.84
CA VAL A 224 21.27 14.80 9.22
C VAL A 224 22.48 15.61 9.68
N LEU A 225 23.69 15.08 9.48
CA LEU A 225 24.92 15.79 9.84
C LEU A 225 25.12 17.07 9.02
N ARG A 226 24.84 17.03 7.71
CA ARG A 226 25.01 18.16 6.80
C ARG A 226 24.08 19.34 7.14
N GLN A 227 22.84 19.05 7.55
CA GLN A 227 21.83 20.05 7.89
C GLN A 227 21.90 20.50 9.36
N GLY A 228 22.67 19.81 10.20
CA GLY A 228 22.60 19.97 11.64
C GLY A 228 21.19 19.72 12.13
N ALA A 229 20.57 18.65 11.64
CA ALA A 229 19.21 18.29 11.98
C ALA A 229 19.15 17.54 13.32
N ASP A 230 18.03 17.70 14.00
CA ASP A 230 17.81 17.07 15.32
C ASP A 230 17.47 15.59 15.18
N LEU A 231 16.82 15.19 14.04
CA LEU A 231 16.36 13.84 13.76
C LEU A 231 16.53 13.49 12.28
N GLY A 232 16.58 12.17 12.00
CA GLY A 232 16.47 11.57 10.68
C GLY A 232 15.69 10.27 10.73
#